data_fd986cec40b62379a7ec95dfc088f1d9
#
_entry.id   fd986cec40b62379a7ec95dfc088f1d9
#
_cell.length_a   1.000
_cell.length_b   1.000
_cell.length_c   1.000
_cell.angle_alpha   90.00
_cell.angle_beta   90.00
_cell.angle_gamma   90.00
#
_symmetry.space_group_name_H-M   'P 1'
#
loop_
_entity.id
_entity.type
_entity.pdbx_description
1 polymer ?
#
loop_
_entity_poly.entity_id
_entity_poly.type
_entity_poly.pdbx_seq_one_letter_code
_entity_poly.pdbx_strand_id
1 'polypeptide(L)'
;MGIQEIKGKDYSIKYDRESVTVCFQGELSLGGPAEYAAIAELLDEVANSEPPTITLNLKNLKFVNSSGISMLSKFVISVRKKKTIQLLVLGSNDVLWQQKSLKNLEKLLPTLKLELA
;
A
#
# COMPACT_ATOMS: atom_id res chain seq x y z
N MET A 1 9.87 -19.66 0.13
CA MET A 1 8.67 -19.28 -0.47
C MET A 1 8.17 -18.01 0.01
N GLY A 2 8.51 -17.02 -0.69
CA GLY A 2 8.35 -15.68 -0.24
C GLY A 2 7.15 -14.93 -0.77
N ILE A 3 6.27 -15.50 -1.57
CA ILE A 3 5.19 -14.74 -2.20
C ILE A 3 3.83 -15.17 -1.70
N GLN A 4 3.04 -14.16 -1.29
CA GLN A 4 1.67 -14.33 -0.84
C GLN A 4 0.80 -13.45 -1.73
N GLU A 5 -0.33 -13.97 -2.19
CA GLU A 5 -1.19 -13.24 -3.12
C GLU A 5 -2.63 -13.17 -2.66
N ILE A 6 -3.23 -11.99 -2.83
CA ILE A 6 -4.68 -11.79 -2.69
C ILE A 6 -5.17 -11.36 -4.06
N LYS A 7 -6.09 -12.13 -4.65
CA LYS A 7 -6.57 -11.87 -5.98
C LYS A 7 -8.07 -11.71 -6.01
N GLY A 8 -8.55 -10.61 -6.57
CA GLY A 8 -9.97 -10.37 -6.79
C GLY A 8 -10.29 -10.36 -8.27
N LYS A 9 -11.50 -9.93 -8.61
CA LYS A 9 -11.95 -9.88 -9.99
C LYS A 9 -11.15 -8.89 -10.83
N ASP A 10 -10.91 -7.70 -10.28
CA ASP A 10 -10.31 -6.60 -11.02
C ASP A 10 -8.95 -6.17 -10.47
N TYR A 11 -8.41 -6.90 -9.50
CA TYR A 11 -7.17 -6.51 -8.84
C TYR A 11 -6.37 -7.72 -8.37
N SER A 12 -5.10 -7.50 -8.10
CA SER A 12 -4.28 -8.46 -7.37
C SER A 12 -3.29 -7.72 -6.48
N ILE A 13 -3.02 -8.30 -5.31
CA ILE A 13 -2.02 -7.79 -4.38
C ILE A 13 -1.04 -8.94 -4.11
N LYS A 14 0.24 -8.69 -4.34
CA LYS A 14 1.29 -9.69 -4.11
C LYS A 14 2.28 -9.17 -3.10
N TYR A 15 2.57 -9.98 -2.09
CA TYR A 15 3.59 -9.65 -1.09
C TYR A 15 4.79 -10.57 -1.28
N ASP A 16 5.94 -9.97 -1.55
CA ASP A 16 7.22 -10.68 -1.64
C ASP A 16 7.97 -10.48 -0.33
N ARG A 17 8.10 -11.55 0.46
CA ARG A 17 8.74 -11.47 1.78
C ARG A 17 10.23 -11.19 1.72
N GLU A 18 10.89 -11.63 0.65
CA GLU A 18 12.34 -11.43 0.53
C GLU A 18 12.69 -9.95 0.38
N SER A 19 11.95 -9.25 -0.46
CA SER A 19 12.18 -7.81 -0.68
C SER A 19 11.32 -6.93 0.20
N VAL A 20 10.42 -7.51 0.98
CA VAL A 20 9.41 -6.81 1.79
C VAL A 20 8.67 -5.80 0.94
N THR A 21 8.15 -6.25 -0.19
CA THR A 21 7.46 -5.43 -1.18
C THR A 21 6.04 -5.93 -1.38
N VAL A 22 5.07 -5.01 -1.28
CA VAL A 22 3.68 -5.29 -1.58
C VAL A 22 3.34 -4.62 -2.90
N CYS A 23 2.99 -5.41 -3.91
CA CYS A 23 2.65 -4.90 -5.24
C CYS A 23 1.16 -4.95 -5.46
N PHE A 24 0.59 -3.82 -5.87
CA PHE A 24 -0.83 -3.69 -6.15
C PHE A 24 -1.02 -3.54 -7.67
N GLN A 25 -1.98 -4.25 -8.22
CA GLN A 25 -2.31 -4.15 -9.65
C GLN A 25 -3.81 -4.06 -9.84
N GLY A 26 -4.22 -3.34 -10.89
CA GLY A 26 -5.61 -3.29 -11.31
C GLY A 26 -6.40 -2.16 -10.69
N GLU A 27 -7.62 -2.47 -10.28
CA GLU A 27 -8.56 -1.47 -9.76
C GLU A 27 -9.13 -1.94 -8.42
N LEU A 28 -8.97 -1.11 -7.40
CA LEU A 28 -9.54 -1.36 -6.08
C LEU A 28 -10.80 -0.52 -5.89
N SER A 29 -11.96 -1.16 -6.03
CA SER A 29 -13.24 -0.49 -5.87
C SER A 29 -14.19 -1.38 -5.06
N LEU A 30 -13.73 -1.75 -3.86
CA LEU A 30 -14.47 -2.62 -2.97
C LEU A 30 -15.47 -1.82 -2.12
N GLY A 31 -16.45 -2.50 -1.57
CA GLY A 31 -17.62 -1.87 -0.98
C GLY A 31 -17.48 -1.31 0.43
N GLY A 32 -16.28 -1.30 0.99
CA GLY A 32 -16.05 -0.73 2.31
C GLY A 32 -15.07 -1.54 3.13
N PRO A 33 -14.89 -1.17 4.42
CA PRO A 33 -13.84 -1.80 5.26
C PRO A 33 -13.93 -3.32 5.35
N ALA A 34 -15.12 -3.89 5.38
CA ALA A 34 -15.27 -5.34 5.48
C ALA A 34 -14.70 -6.05 4.24
N GLU A 35 -14.90 -5.48 3.05
CA GLU A 35 -14.39 -6.08 1.82
C GLU A 35 -12.90 -5.86 1.63
N TYR A 36 -12.33 -4.84 2.29
CA TYR A 36 -10.89 -4.60 2.29
C TYR A 36 -10.16 -5.34 3.41
N ALA A 37 -10.88 -6.06 4.28
CA ALA A 37 -10.28 -6.66 5.47
C ALA A 37 -9.08 -7.56 5.19
N ALA A 38 -9.15 -8.40 4.16
CA ALA A 38 -8.05 -9.31 3.84
C ALA A 38 -6.77 -8.55 3.45
N ILE A 39 -6.94 -7.46 2.70
CA ILE A 39 -5.81 -6.64 2.28
C ILE A 39 -5.24 -5.90 3.49
N ALA A 40 -6.11 -5.33 4.32
CA ALA A 40 -5.69 -4.64 5.54
C ALA A 40 -4.94 -5.57 6.48
N GLU A 41 -5.41 -6.80 6.64
CA GLU A 41 -4.74 -7.80 7.47
C GLU A 41 -3.34 -8.13 6.94
N LEU A 42 -3.19 -8.28 5.63
CA LEU A 42 -1.89 -8.53 5.04
C LEU A 42 -0.93 -7.37 5.34
N LEU A 43 -1.37 -6.14 5.16
CA LEU A 43 -0.55 -4.96 5.44
C LEU A 43 -0.19 -4.86 6.92
N ASP A 44 -1.14 -5.19 7.81
CA ASP A 44 -0.89 -5.19 9.25
C ASP A 44 0.15 -6.24 9.63
N GLU A 45 0.09 -7.43 9.04
CA GLU A 45 1.09 -8.47 9.27
C GLU A 45 2.49 -8.01 8.86
N VAL A 46 2.59 -7.36 7.70
CA VAL A 46 3.87 -6.84 7.21
C VAL A 46 4.42 -5.79 8.19
N ALA A 47 3.58 -4.85 8.62
CA ALA A 47 4.01 -3.82 9.57
C ALA A 47 4.38 -4.41 10.93
N ASN A 48 3.62 -5.40 11.41
CA ASN A 48 3.84 -6.00 12.71
C ASN A 48 5.13 -6.83 12.79
N SER A 49 5.66 -7.27 11.65
CA SER A 49 6.95 -7.94 11.63
C SER A 49 8.11 -6.95 11.79
N GLU A 50 7.82 -5.66 11.75
CA GLU A 50 8.75 -4.55 11.93
C GLU A 50 10.05 -4.67 11.13
N PRO A 51 9.95 -4.85 9.79
CA PRO A 51 11.14 -4.88 8.96
C PRO A 51 11.76 -3.47 8.88
N PRO A 52 13.05 -3.35 8.56
CA PRO A 52 13.66 -2.03 8.44
C PRO A 52 13.05 -1.18 7.33
N THR A 53 12.61 -1.80 6.24
CA THR A 53 12.00 -1.10 5.12
C THR A 53 10.82 -1.89 4.56
N ILE A 54 9.73 -1.19 4.24
CA ILE A 54 8.60 -1.75 3.51
C ILE A 54 8.45 -0.96 2.23
N THR A 55 8.26 -1.65 1.11
CA THR A 55 7.99 -1.01 -0.18
C THR A 55 6.56 -1.32 -0.60
N LEU A 56 5.79 -0.27 -0.90
CA LEU A 56 4.49 -0.40 -1.55
C LEU A 56 4.67 -0.02 -3.01
N ASN A 57 4.48 -0.98 -3.90
CA ASN A 57 4.56 -0.72 -5.33
C ASN A 57 3.15 -0.52 -5.87
N LEU A 58 2.79 0.73 -6.13
CA LEU A 58 1.47 1.12 -6.60
C LEU A 58 1.48 1.51 -8.08
N LYS A 59 2.58 1.29 -8.79
CA LYS A 59 2.72 1.74 -10.18
C LYS A 59 1.61 1.23 -11.09
N ASN A 60 1.14 0.01 -10.85
CA ASN A 60 0.12 -0.61 -11.69
C ASN A 60 -1.27 -0.60 -11.07
N LEU A 61 -1.46 0.14 -10.00
CA LEU A 61 -2.77 0.33 -9.40
C LEU A 61 -3.46 1.52 -10.09
N LYS A 62 -4.32 1.21 -11.05
CA LYS A 62 -4.90 2.21 -11.94
C LYS A 62 -6.01 3.02 -11.31
N PHE A 63 -6.70 2.45 -10.32
CA PHE A 63 -7.79 3.12 -9.63
C PHE A 63 -7.93 2.61 -8.21
N VAL A 64 -8.32 3.49 -7.30
CA VAL A 64 -8.67 3.11 -5.93
C VAL A 64 -9.79 4.05 -5.47
N ASN A 65 -10.82 3.50 -4.83
CA ASN A 65 -11.92 4.30 -4.30
C ASN A 65 -11.57 4.88 -2.93
N SER A 66 -12.50 5.68 -2.38
CA SER A 66 -12.27 6.35 -1.09
C SER A 66 -11.98 5.38 0.05
N SER A 67 -12.68 4.24 0.07
CA SER A 67 -12.45 3.23 1.10
C SER A 67 -11.06 2.62 1.00
N GLY A 68 -10.56 2.44 -0.23
CA GLY A 68 -9.20 1.94 -0.44
C GLY A 68 -8.16 2.97 -0.02
N ILE A 69 -8.39 4.24 -0.32
CA ILE A 69 -7.50 5.32 0.14
C ILE A 69 -7.47 5.34 1.67
N SER A 70 -8.62 5.19 2.32
CA SER A 70 -8.70 5.14 3.80
C SER A 70 -7.90 3.97 4.35
N MET A 71 -7.97 2.82 3.71
CA MET A 71 -7.21 1.64 4.11
C MET A 71 -5.70 1.91 4.02
N LEU A 72 -5.24 2.49 2.91
CA LEU A 72 -3.83 2.82 2.75
C LEU A 72 -3.38 3.86 3.77
N SER A 73 -4.22 4.85 4.06
CA SER A 73 -3.92 5.88 5.06
C SER A 73 -3.74 5.27 6.46
N LYS A 74 -4.61 4.33 6.81
CA LYS A 74 -4.52 3.64 8.11
C LYS A 74 -3.23 2.83 8.21
N PHE A 75 -2.82 2.20 7.12
CA PHE A 75 -1.56 1.48 7.09
C PHE A 75 -0.37 2.42 7.31
N VAL A 76 -0.36 3.56 6.63
CA VAL A 76 0.70 4.56 6.79
C VAL A 76 0.79 5.04 8.24
N ILE A 77 -0.37 5.28 8.87
CA ILE A 77 -0.42 5.67 10.27
C ILE A 77 0.12 4.57 11.18
N SER A 78 -0.20 3.31 10.90
CA SER A 78 0.34 2.17 11.65
C SER A 78 1.86 2.11 11.57
N VAL A 79 2.41 2.31 10.38
CA VAL A 79 3.86 2.35 10.17
C VAL A 79 4.48 3.50 10.97
N ARG A 80 3.82 4.66 10.96
CA ARG A 80 4.29 5.83 11.73
C ARG A 80 4.41 5.51 13.23
N LYS A 81 3.46 4.77 13.76
CA LYS A 81 3.45 4.41 15.18
C LYS A 81 4.59 3.48 15.55
N LYS A 82 5.06 2.67 14.63
CA LYS A 82 6.17 1.74 14.86
C LYS A 82 7.51 2.47 15.03
N LYS A 83 7.70 3.59 14.35
CA LYS A 83 8.90 4.45 14.41
C LYS A 83 10.20 3.81 13.91
N THR A 84 10.21 2.54 13.62
CA THR A 84 11.42 1.79 13.22
C THR A 84 11.42 1.41 11.74
N ILE A 85 10.35 1.70 11.02
CA ILE A 85 10.17 1.24 9.64
C ILE A 85 10.31 2.42 8.67
N GLN A 86 11.17 2.25 7.66
CA GLN A 86 11.22 3.15 6.52
C GLN A 86 10.20 2.69 5.49
N LEU A 87 9.27 3.55 5.12
CA LEU A 87 8.27 3.22 4.10
C LEU A 87 8.65 3.88 2.77
N LEU A 88 8.72 3.07 1.72
CA LEU A 88 8.97 3.52 0.36
C LEU A 88 7.72 3.25 -0.46
N VAL A 89 7.20 4.26 -1.14
CA VAL A 89 6.03 4.12 -2.00
C VAL A 89 6.45 4.43 -3.44
N LEU A 90 6.25 3.46 -4.32
CA LEU A 90 6.52 3.62 -5.75
C LEU A 90 5.20 3.87 -6.47
N GLY A 91 5.14 4.93 -7.23
CA GLY A 91 3.94 5.30 -7.98
C GLY A 91 4.27 5.64 -9.42
N SER A 92 3.26 6.05 -10.18
CA SER A 92 3.38 6.40 -11.58
C SER A 92 2.77 7.76 -11.85
N ASN A 93 3.50 8.62 -12.55
CA ASN A 93 3.00 9.92 -12.98
C ASN A 93 1.88 9.79 -14.01
N ASP A 94 1.76 8.63 -14.65
CA ASP A 94 0.71 8.39 -15.65
C ASP A 94 -0.65 8.05 -15.05
N VAL A 95 -0.70 7.82 -13.73
CA VAL A 95 -1.94 7.45 -13.05
C VAL A 95 -2.45 8.66 -12.27
N LEU A 96 -3.58 9.22 -12.74
CA LEU A 96 -4.09 10.50 -12.22
C LEU A 96 -4.32 10.54 -10.71
N TRP A 97 -4.95 9.50 -10.15
CA TRP A 97 -5.27 9.52 -8.73
C TRP A 97 -4.02 9.58 -7.85
N GLN A 98 -2.90 9.03 -8.35
CA GLN A 98 -1.69 8.91 -7.56
C GLN A 98 -1.00 10.24 -7.30
N GLN A 99 -1.03 11.15 -8.26
CA GLN A 99 -0.32 12.42 -8.12
C GLN A 99 -0.75 13.19 -6.88
N LYS A 100 -2.05 13.22 -6.61
CA LYS A 100 -2.59 13.97 -5.48
C LYS A 100 -2.65 13.13 -4.21
N SER A 101 -3.18 11.91 -4.33
CA SER A 101 -3.43 11.07 -3.15
C SER A 101 -2.17 10.55 -2.50
N LEU A 102 -1.13 10.23 -3.29
CA LEU A 102 0.12 9.77 -2.69
C LEU A 102 0.84 10.88 -1.94
N LYS A 103 0.73 12.12 -2.41
CA LYS A 103 1.28 13.26 -1.66
C LYS A 103 0.60 13.44 -0.31
N ASN A 104 -0.69 13.12 -0.23
CA ASN A 104 -1.40 13.17 1.03
C ASN A 104 -0.88 12.11 2.02
N LEU A 105 -0.43 10.97 1.51
CA LEU A 105 0.19 9.95 2.37
C LEU A 105 1.51 10.45 2.97
N GLU A 106 2.28 11.23 2.20
CA GLU A 106 3.50 11.84 2.72
C GLU A 106 3.23 12.76 3.92
N LYS A 107 2.09 13.43 3.91
CA LYS A 107 1.71 14.31 5.02
C LYS A 107 1.43 13.53 6.31
N LEU A 108 0.97 12.30 6.18
CA LEU A 108 0.70 11.43 7.32
C LEU A 108 1.99 10.85 7.91
N LEU A 109 3.02 10.70 7.09
CA LEU A 109 4.31 10.15 7.52
C LEU A 109 5.43 10.92 6.81
N PRO A 110 5.97 11.97 7.46
CA PRO A 110 7.01 12.80 6.81
C PRO A 110 8.27 12.05 6.40
N THR A 111 8.57 10.91 7.02
CA THR A 111 9.74 10.11 6.66
C THR A 111 9.49 9.16 5.49
N LEU A 112 8.26 9.09 4.99
CA LEU A 112 7.92 8.28 3.84
C LEU A 112 8.66 8.79 2.61
N LYS A 113 9.24 7.86 1.85
CA LYS A 113 9.85 8.20 0.57
C LYS A 113 8.88 7.87 -0.55
N LEU A 114 8.56 8.86 -1.37
CA LEU A 114 7.65 8.70 -2.50
C LEU A 114 8.46 8.86 -3.79
N GLU A 115 8.40 7.84 -4.66
CA GLU A 115 9.03 7.90 -5.98
C GLU A 115 7.96 7.73 -7.04
N LEU A 116 7.79 8.76 -7.88
CA LEU A 116 6.86 8.74 -9.01
C LEU A 116 7.66 8.64 -10.30
N ALA A 117 7.38 7.58 -11.05
CA ALA A 117 8.10 7.35 -12.31
C ALA A 117 7.35 7.91 -13.52
#